data_0894487c7f53c9f76ca4e114b22850c0
#
_entry.id   0894487c7f53c9f76ca4e114b22850c0
#
_cell.length_a   1.000
_cell.length_b   1.000
_cell.length_c   1.000
_cell.angle_alpha   90.00
_cell.angle_beta   90.00
_cell.angle_gamma   90.00
#
_symmetry.space_group_name_H-M   'P 1'
#
loop_
_entity.id
_entity.type
_entity.pdbx_description
1 polymer ?
#
loop_
_entity_poly.entity_id
_entity_poly.type
_entity_poly.pdbx_seq_one_letter_code
_entity_poly.pdbx_strand_id
1 'polypeptide(L)'
;MENTGVYGYIRVSSRDQNEDRQRIALGEAGVAQENTYLDKQSGKDFHRPRYKALLRRLRKDDILYIKSIDRLGRNYREILEQWRIITKEKGADIVVLDMPLLDTRRGKDLMGTFLSDIVLQVLSFVAENERSNIRQRQAEGIAAAKARGVRFGRPEKQPPEHFAATVRDWKAGRLTATQAAARCGMSESTFYRRLREMK
;
A
#
# COMPACT_ATOMS: atom_id res chain seq x y z
N MET A 1 8.23 -35.83 19.18
CA MET A 1 7.54 -34.53 19.31
C MET A 1 8.03 -33.68 18.15
N GLU A 2 7.19 -33.38 17.18
CA GLU A 2 7.56 -32.44 16.11
C GLU A 2 7.79 -31.07 16.76
N ASN A 3 8.93 -30.47 16.46
CA ASN A 3 9.31 -29.19 17.04
C ASN A 3 8.41 -28.11 16.43
N THR A 4 7.48 -27.53 17.18
CA THR A 4 6.59 -26.44 16.76
C THR A 4 7.44 -25.26 16.28
N GLY A 5 7.33 -24.92 15.00
CA GLY A 5 8.01 -23.77 14.42
C GLY A 5 7.38 -22.45 14.89
N VAL A 6 8.22 -21.50 15.31
CA VAL A 6 7.78 -20.17 15.72
C VAL A 6 8.31 -19.15 14.72
N TYR A 7 7.41 -18.43 14.06
CA TYR A 7 7.72 -17.50 12.98
C TYR A 7 7.15 -16.11 13.23
N GLY A 8 7.79 -15.09 12.67
CA GLY A 8 7.32 -13.71 12.69
C GLY A 8 7.18 -13.13 11.29
N TYR A 9 6.17 -12.28 11.09
CA TYR A 9 6.05 -11.53 9.85
C TYR A 9 5.96 -10.03 10.09
N ILE A 10 6.79 -9.30 9.37
CA ILE A 10 6.89 -7.84 9.39
C ILE A 10 6.57 -7.30 8.00
N ARG A 11 5.74 -6.25 7.95
CA ARG A 11 5.48 -5.50 6.73
C ARG A 11 5.59 -4.01 6.98
N VAL A 12 6.34 -3.31 6.12
CA VAL A 12 6.44 -1.85 6.10
C VAL A 12 6.10 -1.32 4.70
N SER A 13 5.46 -0.15 4.62
CA SER A 13 4.92 0.40 3.37
C SER A 13 5.95 1.14 2.53
N SER A 14 7.11 1.53 3.09
CA SER A 14 8.21 2.17 2.38
C SER A 14 9.56 1.66 2.87
N ARG A 15 10.63 1.90 2.10
CA ARG A 15 12.00 1.56 2.52
C ARG A 15 12.45 2.36 3.75
N ASP A 16 11.89 3.54 3.95
CA ASP A 16 12.27 4.48 5.02
C ASP A 16 11.43 4.33 6.29
N GLN A 17 10.40 3.45 6.28
CA GLN A 17 9.67 3.15 7.50
C GLN A 17 10.46 2.21 8.40
N ASN A 18 10.58 2.64 9.66
CA ASN A 18 11.28 1.89 10.69
C ASN A 18 10.49 0.64 11.10
N GLU A 19 11.09 -0.53 10.89
CA GLU A 19 10.56 -1.82 11.31
C GLU A 19 10.85 -2.18 12.77
N ASP A 20 11.66 -1.38 13.48
CA ASP A 20 12.18 -1.73 14.81
C ASP A 20 11.07 -2.04 15.82
N ARG A 21 9.98 -1.25 15.80
CA ARG A 21 8.83 -1.52 16.69
C ARG A 21 8.20 -2.90 16.48
N GLN A 22 8.22 -3.41 15.25
CA GLN A 22 7.70 -4.74 14.97
C GLN A 22 8.73 -5.80 15.36
N ARG A 23 10.03 -5.56 15.11
CA ARG A 23 11.11 -6.48 15.50
C ARG A 23 11.19 -6.65 17.02
N ILE A 24 11.13 -5.55 17.77
CA ILE A 24 11.14 -5.56 19.23
C ILE A 24 9.96 -6.38 19.75
N ALA A 25 8.73 -6.07 19.29
CA ALA A 25 7.55 -6.79 19.73
C ALA A 25 7.57 -8.29 19.42
N LEU A 26 8.11 -8.69 18.25
CA LEU A 26 8.29 -10.10 17.91
C LEU A 26 9.36 -10.76 18.75
N GLY A 27 10.48 -10.08 19.04
CA GLY A 27 11.54 -10.59 19.92
C GLY A 27 11.04 -10.79 21.35
N GLU A 28 10.28 -9.86 21.91
CA GLU A 28 9.62 -9.98 23.23
C GLU A 28 8.62 -11.14 23.27
N ALA A 29 8.00 -11.48 22.14
CA ALA A 29 7.12 -12.64 22.00
C ALA A 29 7.89 -13.97 21.79
N GLY A 30 9.25 -13.95 21.81
CA GLY A 30 10.10 -15.13 21.69
C GLY A 30 10.37 -15.58 20.25
N VAL A 31 10.11 -14.74 19.24
CA VAL A 31 10.40 -15.05 17.83
C VAL A 31 11.88 -14.80 17.55
N ALA A 32 12.60 -15.83 17.12
CA ALA A 32 14.00 -15.71 16.72
C ALA A 32 14.14 -14.86 15.45
N GLN A 33 15.24 -14.11 15.34
CA GLN A 33 15.48 -13.19 14.23
C GLN A 33 15.55 -13.93 12.88
N GLU A 34 16.14 -15.11 12.85
CA GLU A 34 16.24 -15.98 11.65
C GLU A 34 14.88 -16.50 11.18
N ASN A 35 13.89 -16.55 12.06
CA ASN A 35 12.51 -16.95 11.76
C ASN A 35 11.60 -15.76 11.46
N THR A 36 12.15 -14.54 11.36
CA THR A 36 11.41 -13.33 11.05
C THR A 36 11.48 -13.00 9.56
N TYR A 37 10.33 -12.94 8.92
CA TYR A 37 10.17 -12.62 7.50
C TYR A 37 9.75 -11.16 7.33
N LEU A 38 10.50 -10.39 6.53
CA LEU A 38 10.26 -8.96 6.34
C LEU A 38 10.04 -8.63 4.87
N ASP A 39 8.91 -8.00 4.57
CA ASP A 39 8.64 -7.35 3.27
C ASP A 39 8.61 -5.82 3.42
N LYS A 40 9.50 -5.14 2.65
CA LYS A 40 9.54 -3.67 2.53
C LYS A 40 9.00 -3.29 1.16
N GLN A 41 7.72 -2.89 1.08
CA GLN A 41 7.11 -2.55 -0.20
C GLN A 41 6.07 -1.43 -0.11
N SER A 42 6.14 -0.52 -1.11
CA SER A 42 5.16 0.54 -1.28
C SER A 42 3.76 -0.01 -1.59
N GLY A 43 2.72 0.74 -1.19
CA GLY A 43 1.32 0.33 -1.15
C GLY A 43 0.66 -0.13 -2.46
N LYS A 44 1.35 -0.13 -3.60
CA LYS A 44 0.75 -0.47 -4.91
C LYS A 44 1.01 -1.89 -5.38
N ASP A 45 2.03 -2.56 -4.87
CA ASP A 45 2.43 -3.88 -5.35
C ASP A 45 2.14 -4.98 -4.32
N PHE A 46 1.38 -6.00 -4.73
CA PHE A 46 1.04 -7.15 -3.88
C PHE A 46 2.16 -8.20 -3.86
N HIS A 47 3.33 -7.87 -4.38
CA HIS A 47 4.46 -8.78 -4.43
C HIS A 47 5.10 -8.87 -3.04
N ARG A 48 4.75 -9.93 -2.28
CA ARG A 48 5.27 -10.22 -0.93
C ARG A 48 6.13 -11.49 -0.98
N PRO A 49 7.37 -11.43 -1.48
CA PRO A 49 8.19 -12.61 -1.68
C PRO A 49 8.51 -13.33 -0.36
N ARG A 50 8.77 -12.57 0.71
CA ARG A 50 9.07 -13.13 2.03
C ARG A 50 7.85 -13.76 2.68
N TYR A 51 6.70 -13.12 2.57
CA TYR A 51 5.43 -13.69 3.02
C TYR A 51 5.10 -15.01 2.29
N LYS A 52 5.26 -15.03 0.96
CA LYS A 52 5.06 -16.26 0.17
C LYS A 52 6.04 -17.37 0.57
N ALA A 53 7.30 -17.02 0.90
CA ALA A 53 8.28 -17.97 1.42
C ALA A 53 7.87 -18.51 2.80
N LEU A 54 7.38 -17.64 3.68
CA LEU A 54 6.83 -18.00 4.98
C LEU A 54 5.66 -18.99 4.84
N LEU A 55 4.66 -18.67 4.00
CA LEU A 55 3.51 -19.55 3.78
C LEU A 55 3.91 -20.94 3.25
N ARG A 56 4.98 -21.05 2.45
CA ARG A 56 5.49 -22.34 1.99
C ARG A 56 6.16 -23.14 3.11
N ARG A 57 6.72 -22.45 4.10
CA ARG A 57 7.42 -23.07 5.23
C ARG A 57 6.47 -23.49 6.36
N LEU A 58 5.39 -22.73 6.56
CA LEU A 58 4.40 -23.01 7.61
C LEU A 58 3.79 -24.40 7.46
N ARG A 59 3.78 -25.14 8.56
CA ARG A 59 3.20 -26.45 8.73
C ARG A 59 2.11 -26.43 9.81
N LYS A 60 1.42 -27.54 9.96
CA LYS A 60 0.45 -27.75 11.02
C LYS A 60 1.11 -27.55 12.40
N ASP A 61 0.38 -26.90 13.30
CA ASP A 61 0.78 -26.58 14.67
C ASP A 61 1.96 -25.59 14.81
N ASP A 62 2.48 -25.03 13.69
CA ASP A 62 3.38 -23.88 13.74
C ASP A 62 2.66 -22.62 14.21
N ILE A 63 3.41 -21.64 14.75
CA ILE A 63 2.86 -20.38 15.26
C ILE A 63 3.41 -19.21 14.46
N LEU A 64 2.50 -18.40 13.90
CA LEU A 64 2.84 -17.14 13.25
C LEU A 64 2.49 -15.95 14.14
N TYR A 65 3.49 -15.18 14.53
CA TYR A 65 3.32 -13.91 15.23
C TYR A 65 3.32 -12.74 14.25
N ILE A 66 2.37 -11.85 14.41
CA ILE A 66 2.32 -10.54 13.72
C ILE A 66 2.02 -9.46 14.75
N LYS A 67 2.52 -8.24 14.53
CA LYS A 67 2.27 -7.15 15.46
C LYS A 67 0.82 -6.69 15.41
N SER A 68 0.27 -6.52 14.21
CA SER A 68 -1.09 -6.01 13.97
C SER A 68 -1.74 -6.72 12.78
N ILE A 69 -3.06 -6.82 12.78
CA ILE A 69 -3.84 -7.57 11.78
C ILE A 69 -3.67 -7.02 10.34
N ASP A 70 -3.43 -5.72 10.19
CA ASP A 70 -3.19 -5.08 8.90
C ASP A 70 -1.89 -5.54 8.22
N ARG A 71 -1.03 -6.29 8.92
CA ARG A 71 0.15 -6.94 8.31
C ARG A 71 -0.26 -8.04 7.35
N LEU A 72 -1.37 -8.75 7.58
CA LEU A 72 -1.87 -9.82 6.72
C LEU A 72 -2.45 -9.29 5.41
N GLY A 73 -3.16 -8.17 5.42
CA GLY A 73 -3.86 -7.65 4.25
C GLY A 73 -3.96 -6.14 4.23
N ARG A 74 -4.43 -5.59 3.10
CA ARG A 74 -4.70 -4.16 2.90
C ARG A 74 -6.18 -3.83 3.03
N ASN A 75 -7.01 -4.83 2.89
CA ASN A 75 -8.46 -4.73 2.94
C ASN A 75 -9.02 -5.97 3.61
N TYR A 76 -10.31 -5.89 3.94
CA TYR A 76 -11.06 -6.94 4.60
C TYR A 76 -10.90 -8.31 3.94
N ARG A 77 -11.12 -8.39 2.63
CA ARG A 77 -11.10 -9.65 1.88
C ARG A 77 -9.72 -10.33 1.94
N GLU A 78 -8.66 -9.55 1.79
CA GLU A 78 -7.29 -10.07 1.90
C GLU A 78 -6.98 -10.59 3.30
N ILE A 79 -7.36 -9.86 4.35
CA ILE A 79 -7.13 -10.27 5.73
C ILE A 79 -7.82 -11.61 6.01
N LEU A 80 -9.10 -11.72 5.67
CA LEU A 80 -9.86 -12.96 5.83
C LEU A 80 -9.25 -14.13 5.06
N GLU A 81 -8.87 -13.89 3.80
CA GLU A 81 -8.26 -14.92 2.95
C GLU A 81 -6.94 -15.43 3.53
N GLN A 82 -6.05 -14.49 3.94
CA GLN A 82 -4.78 -14.89 4.54
C GLN A 82 -4.97 -15.62 5.89
N TRP A 83 -5.91 -15.14 6.70
CA TRP A 83 -6.28 -15.81 7.95
C TRP A 83 -6.74 -17.23 7.69
N ARG A 84 -7.66 -17.42 6.73
CA ARG A 84 -8.17 -18.75 6.34
C ARG A 84 -7.05 -19.68 5.84
N ILE A 85 -6.15 -19.16 4.98
CA ILE A 85 -5.01 -19.92 4.47
C ILE A 85 -4.15 -20.42 5.63
N ILE A 86 -3.79 -19.56 6.57
CA ILE A 86 -2.89 -19.91 7.68
C ILE A 86 -3.57 -20.88 8.63
N THR A 87 -4.81 -20.56 9.08
CA THR A 87 -5.45 -21.33 10.15
C THR A 87 -6.14 -22.60 9.64
N LYS A 88 -6.73 -22.57 8.44
CA LYS A 88 -7.50 -23.74 7.92
C LYS A 88 -6.71 -24.58 6.93
N GLU A 89 -5.98 -23.97 5.98
CA GLU A 89 -5.24 -24.75 4.98
C GLU A 89 -3.89 -25.24 5.50
N LYS A 90 -3.15 -24.39 6.24
CA LYS A 90 -1.86 -24.75 6.84
C LYS A 90 -2.01 -25.42 8.20
N GLY A 91 -3.12 -25.18 8.89
CA GLY A 91 -3.34 -25.66 10.26
C GLY A 91 -2.37 -25.02 11.28
N ALA A 92 -1.85 -23.84 10.95
CA ALA A 92 -0.96 -23.09 11.82
C ALA A 92 -1.74 -22.11 12.69
N ASP A 93 -1.20 -21.77 13.84
CA ASP A 93 -1.78 -20.77 14.73
C ASP A 93 -1.32 -19.35 14.35
N ILE A 94 -2.16 -18.35 14.61
CA ILE A 94 -1.82 -16.93 14.49
C ILE A 94 -1.98 -16.25 15.83
N VAL A 95 -0.99 -15.40 16.15
CA VAL A 95 -1.01 -14.52 17.32
C VAL A 95 -0.84 -13.08 16.84
N VAL A 96 -1.83 -12.23 17.12
CA VAL A 96 -1.78 -10.80 16.84
C VAL A 96 -1.44 -10.06 18.13
N LEU A 97 -0.22 -9.50 18.23
CA LEU A 97 0.34 -9.01 19.48
C LEU A 97 -0.43 -7.81 20.08
N ASP A 98 -0.95 -6.92 19.24
CA ASP A 98 -1.76 -5.78 19.69
C ASP A 98 -3.25 -6.10 19.89
N MET A 99 -3.65 -7.35 19.63
CA MET A 99 -5.04 -7.83 19.79
C MET A 99 -5.06 -9.24 20.42
N PRO A 100 -4.95 -9.35 21.75
CA PRO A 100 -4.89 -10.64 22.44
C PRO A 100 -6.08 -11.58 22.21
N LEU A 101 -7.23 -11.02 21.77
CA LEU A 101 -8.40 -11.81 21.37
C LEU A 101 -8.18 -12.56 20.04
N LEU A 102 -7.21 -12.13 19.23
CA LEU A 102 -6.81 -12.79 17.98
C LEU A 102 -5.58 -13.69 18.21
N ASP A 103 -5.65 -14.55 19.21
CA ASP A 103 -4.69 -15.60 19.50
C ASP A 103 -5.39 -16.97 19.33
N THR A 104 -5.20 -17.61 18.18
CA THR A 104 -5.90 -18.85 17.83
C THR A 104 -5.48 -20.06 18.70
N ARG A 105 -4.34 -19.96 19.41
CA ARG A 105 -3.88 -21.01 20.34
C ARG A 105 -4.82 -21.15 21.54
N ARG A 106 -5.48 -20.04 21.95
CA ARG A 106 -6.37 -19.99 23.11
C ARG A 106 -7.77 -20.52 22.82
N GLY A 107 -8.14 -20.65 21.56
CA GLY A 107 -9.47 -20.99 21.12
C GLY A 107 -9.53 -22.27 20.30
N LYS A 108 -8.82 -23.33 20.72
CA LYS A 108 -8.92 -24.65 20.06
C LYS A 108 -10.28 -25.32 20.24
N ASP A 109 -11.14 -24.81 21.11
CA ASP A 109 -12.54 -25.16 21.19
C ASP A 109 -13.38 -24.42 20.14
N LEU A 110 -14.57 -24.96 19.88
CA LEU A 110 -15.49 -24.43 18.87
C LEU A 110 -15.87 -22.96 19.15
N MET A 111 -15.98 -22.59 20.42
CA MET A 111 -16.36 -21.25 20.88
C MET A 111 -15.24 -20.23 20.65
N GLY A 112 -14.00 -20.55 20.93
CA GLY A 112 -12.87 -19.64 20.71
C GLY A 112 -12.60 -19.38 19.23
N THR A 113 -12.73 -20.40 18.38
CA THR A 113 -12.64 -20.23 16.92
C THR A 113 -13.75 -19.31 16.41
N PHE A 114 -14.98 -19.52 16.85
CA PHE A 114 -16.13 -18.71 16.47
C PHE A 114 -15.98 -17.24 16.93
N LEU A 115 -15.51 -17.01 18.15
CA LEU A 115 -15.28 -15.66 18.67
C LEU A 115 -14.19 -14.93 17.89
N SER A 116 -13.10 -15.61 17.57
CA SER A 116 -12.01 -15.04 16.75
C SER A 116 -12.50 -14.67 15.35
N ASP A 117 -13.32 -15.49 14.74
CA ASP A 117 -13.89 -15.23 13.41
C ASP A 117 -14.84 -14.02 13.44
N ILE A 118 -15.70 -13.87 14.49
CA ILE A 118 -16.56 -12.70 14.65
C ILE A 118 -15.75 -11.43 14.86
N VAL A 119 -14.78 -11.44 15.78
CA VAL A 119 -13.94 -10.27 16.06
C VAL A 119 -13.19 -9.84 14.79
N LEU A 120 -12.66 -10.81 14.04
CA LEU A 120 -12.01 -10.55 12.76
C LEU A 120 -12.96 -9.87 11.75
N GLN A 121 -14.19 -10.36 11.62
CA GLN A 121 -15.21 -9.78 10.73
C GLN A 121 -15.57 -8.34 11.14
N VAL A 122 -15.81 -8.08 12.42
CA VAL A 122 -16.16 -6.75 12.94
C VAL A 122 -15.03 -5.76 12.71
N LEU A 123 -13.81 -6.10 13.09
CA LEU A 123 -12.65 -5.22 12.93
C LEU A 123 -12.36 -4.91 11.46
N SER A 124 -12.50 -5.90 10.61
CA SER A 124 -12.29 -5.74 9.18
C SER A 124 -13.37 -4.86 8.54
N PHE A 125 -14.62 -4.99 8.97
CA PHE A 125 -15.72 -4.13 8.54
C PHE A 125 -15.50 -2.66 8.97
N VAL A 126 -15.07 -2.43 10.22
CA VAL A 126 -14.73 -1.09 10.71
C VAL A 126 -13.60 -0.47 9.91
N ALA A 127 -12.52 -1.22 9.64
CA ALA A 127 -11.39 -0.74 8.84
C ALA A 127 -11.77 -0.38 7.39
N GLU A 128 -12.68 -1.14 6.77
CA GLU A 128 -13.18 -0.84 5.41
C GLU A 128 -14.04 0.43 5.40
N ASN A 129 -14.93 0.58 6.39
CA ASN A 129 -15.75 1.79 6.54
C ASN A 129 -14.89 3.04 6.76
N GLU A 130 -13.85 2.97 7.57
CA GLU A 130 -12.96 4.10 7.79
C GLU A 130 -12.24 4.51 6.50
N ARG A 131 -11.77 3.55 5.70
CA ARG A 131 -11.16 3.83 4.40
C ARG A 131 -12.13 4.47 3.41
N SER A 132 -13.37 3.99 3.36
CA SER A 132 -14.40 4.56 2.48
C SER A 132 -14.73 5.99 2.89
N ASN A 133 -14.86 6.26 4.18
CA ASN A 133 -15.09 7.59 4.74
C ASN A 133 -13.93 8.55 4.44
N ILE A 134 -12.67 8.10 4.55
CA ILE A 134 -11.49 8.91 4.20
C ILE A 134 -11.50 9.26 2.71
N ARG A 135 -11.77 8.29 1.82
CA ARG A 135 -11.86 8.53 0.37
C ARG A 135 -12.98 9.51 0.03
N GLN A 136 -14.14 9.36 0.67
CA GLN A 136 -15.26 10.26 0.47
C GLN A 136 -14.92 11.69 0.90
N ARG A 137 -14.38 11.89 2.11
CA ARG A 137 -13.92 13.20 2.59
C ARG A 137 -12.85 13.82 1.70
N GLN A 138 -11.92 13.02 1.17
CA GLN A 138 -10.93 13.50 0.20
C GLN A 138 -11.59 13.94 -1.10
N ALA A 139 -12.53 13.17 -1.63
CA ALA A 139 -13.26 13.53 -2.86
C ALA A 139 -14.06 14.84 -2.68
N GLU A 140 -14.77 14.96 -1.56
CA GLU A 140 -15.51 16.17 -1.18
C GLU A 140 -14.58 17.38 -1.03
N GLY A 141 -13.44 17.21 -0.34
CA GLY A 141 -12.43 18.24 -0.17
C GLY A 141 -11.81 18.70 -1.50
N ILE A 142 -11.52 17.76 -2.40
CA ILE A 142 -11.02 18.06 -3.76
C ILE A 142 -12.09 18.80 -4.57
N ALA A 143 -13.35 18.37 -4.51
CA ALA A 143 -14.45 19.02 -5.20
C ALA A 143 -14.66 20.45 -4.72
N ALA A 144 -14.68 20.68 -3.41
CA ALA A 144 -14.78 21.99 -2.80
C ALA A 144 -13.58 22.92 -3.15
N ALA A 145 -12.36 22.38 -3.20
CA ALA A 145 -11.18 23.13 -3.58
C ALA A 145 -11.22 23.50 -5.08
N LYS A 146 -11.64 22.59 -5.95
CA LYS A 146 -11.85 22.87 -7.40
C LYS A 146 -12.90 23.95 -7.61
N ALA A 147 -14.00 23.92 -6.87
CA ALA A 147 -15.05 24.97 -6.93
C ALA A 147 -14.51 26.36 -6.52
N ARG A 148 -13.50 26.42 -5.67
CA ARG A 148 -12.78 27.65 -5.30
C ARG A 148 -11.64 28.03 -6.27
N GLY A 149 -11.51 27.32 -7.40
CA GLY A 149 -10.49 27.59 -8.41
C GLY A 149 -9.11 26.98 -8.15
N VAL A 150 -8.96 26.14 -7.11
CA VAL A 150 -7.68 25.44 -6.84
C VAL A 150 -7.42 24.40 -7.92
N ARG A 151 -6.30 24.54 -8.62
CA ARG A 151 -5.85 23.58 -9.62
C ARG A 151 -5.00 22.50 -8.95
N PHE A 152 -5.36 21.24 -9.14
CA PHE A 152 -4.61 20.07 -8.71
C PHE A 152 -3.74 19.53 -9.84
N GLY A 153 -2.65 18.87 -9.50
CA GLY A 153 -1.74 18.25 -10.44
C GLY A 153 -0.40 18.98 -10.54
N ARG A 154 0.39 18.61 -11.53
CA ARG A 154 1.69 19.23 -11.75
C ARG A 154 1.49 20.69 -12.19
N PRO A 155 2.22 21.66 -11.57
CA PRO A 155 2.16 23.04 -12.00
C PRO A 155 2.46 23.17 -13.50
N GLU A 156 1.68 24.02 -14.17
CA GLU A 156 1.91 24.30 -15.58
C GLU A 156 3.20 25.08 -15.76
N LYS A 157 4.12 24.52 -16.55
CA LYS A 157 5.32 25.29 -16.91
C LYS A 157 4.93 26.46 -17.79
N GLN A 158 5.28 27.67 -17.41
CA GLN A 158 5.09 28.85 -18.24
C GLN A 158 5.88 28.71 -19.54
N PRO A 159 5.33 29.14 -20.68
CA PRO A 159 6.11 29.24 -21.91
C PRO A 159 7.32 30.18 -21.69
N PRO A 160 8.45 29.93 -22.34
CA PRO A 160 9.59 30.83 -22.24
C PRO A 160 9.25 32.20 -22.84
N GLU A 161 9.91 33.27 -22.36
CA GLU A 161 9.65 34.65 -22.81
C GLU A 161 9.72 34.84 -24.33
N HIS A 162 10.63 34.13 -24.99
CA HIS A 162 10.79 34.15 -26.43
C HIS A 162 9.77 33.30 -27.22
N PHE A 163 8.77 32.65 -26.53
CA PHE A 163 7.79 31.78 -27.19
C PHE A 163 6.99 32.52 -28.28
N ALA A 164 6.49 33.72 -27.99
CA ALA A 164 5.74 34.53 -28.96
C ALA A 164 6.58 34.93 -30.18
N ALA A 165 7.86 35.25 -30.00
CA ALA A 165 8.79 35.54 -31.11
C ALA A 165 9.03 34.28 -31.96
N THR A 166 9.26 33.13 -31.32
CA THR A 166 9.46 31.85 -31.99
C THR A 166 8.22 31.42 -32.81
N VAL A 167 7.01 31.68 -32.29
CA VAL A 167 5.75 31.42 -33.02
C VAL A 167 5.63 32.30 -34.26
N ARG A 168 6.03 33.58 -34.20
CA ARG A 168 6.08 34.47 -35.36
C ARG A 168 7.03 33.96 -36.43
N ASP A 169 8.25 33.52 -36.03
CA ASP A 169 9.26 32.97 -36.95
C ASP A 169 8.77 31.69 -37.64
N TRP A 170 8.10 30.81 -36.87
CA TRP A 170 7.48 29.61 -37.42
C TRP A 170 6.36 29.92 -38.41
N LYS A 171 5.44 30.82 -38.04
CA LYS A 171 4.36 31.24 -38.95
C LYS A 171 4.85 31.92 -40.24
N ALA A 172 5.99 32.59 -40.16
CA ALA A 172 6.64 33.22 -41.32
C ALA A 172 7.48 32.22 -42.14
N GLY A 173 7.46 30.91 -41.82
CA GLY A 173 8.22 29.89 -42.54
C GLY A 173 9.73 29.90 -42.29
N ARG A 174 10.23 30.72 -41.37
CA ARG A 174 11.67 30.79 -41.00
C ARG A 174 12.17 29.64 -40.16
N LEU A 175 11.26 28.98 -39.47
CA LEU A 175 11.54 27.78 -38.64
C LEU A 175 10.57 26.67 -38.95
N THR A 176 11.05 25.43 -38.94
CA THR A 176 10.19 24.24 -38.93
C THR A 176 9.54 24.09 -37.53
N ALA A 177 8.47 23.28 -37.41
CA ALA A 177 7.85 23.00 -36.11
C ALA A 177 8.82 22.36 -35.11
N THR A 178 9.67 21.45 -35.59
CA THR A 178 10.73 20.79 -34.81
C THR A 178 11.74 21.82 -34.26
N GLN A 179 12.20 22.74 -35.14
CA GLN A 179 13.14 23.78 -34.73
C GLN A 179 12.52 24.77 -33.74
N ALA A 180 11.27 25.16 -33.94
CA ALA A 180 10.55 26.05 -33.04
C ALA A 180 10.34 25.41 -31.66
N ALA A 181 9.95 24.14 -31.61
CA ALA A 181 9.80 23.36 -30.37
C ALA A 181 11.14 23.24 -29.63
N ALA A 182 12.20 22.88 -30.34
CA ALA A 182 13.57 22.76 -29.78
C ALA A 182 14.07 24.10 -29.21
N ARG A 183 13.85 25.22 -29.91
CA ARG A 183 14.21 26.57 -29.47
C ARG A 183 13.48 26.97 -28.16
N CYS A 184 12.25 26.45 -27.97
CA CYS A 184 11.48 26.67 -26.75
C CYS A 184 11.73 25.61 -25.66
N GLY A 185 12.64 24.66 -25.85
CA GLY A 185 12.96 23.61 -24.88
C GLY A 185 11.79 22.64 -24.58
N MET A 186 10.93 22.37 -25.59
CA MET A 186 9.76 21.54 -25.45
C MET A 186 9.58 20.58 -26.65
N SER A 187 8.72 19.56 -26.48
CA SER A 187 8.35 18.68 -27.59
C SER A 187 7.40 19.38 -28.58
N GLU A 188 7.35 18.92 -29.83
CA GLU A 188 6.42 19.45 -30.84
C GLU A 188 4.94 19.37 -30.39
N SER A 189 4.56 18.27 -29.76
CA SER A 189 3.21 18.11 -29.23
C SER A 189 2.87 19.17 -28.18
N THR A 190 3.84 19.52 -27.32
CA THR A 190 3.71 20.61 -26.34
C THR A 190 3.65 21.98 -27.02
N PHE A 191 4.47 22.21 -28.05
CA PHE A 191 4.48 23.43 -28.82
C PHE A 191 3.12 23.70 -29.47
N TYR A 192 2.53 22.69 -30.16
CA TYR A 192 1.20 22.82 -30.75
C TYR A 192 0.09 22.99 -29.71
N ARG A 193 0.17 22.35 -28.54
CA ARG A 193 -0.79 22.57 -27.46
C ARG A 193 -0.76 24.01 -26.98
N ARG A 194 0.43 24.57 -26.71
CA ARG A 194 0.60 25.97 -26.27
C ARG A 194 0.13 26.98 -27.34
N LEU A 195 0.29 26.66 -28.63
CA LEU A 195 -0.24 27.46 -29.71
C LEU A 195 -1.77 27.58 -29.67
N ARG A 196 -2.47 26.49 -29.31
CA ARG A 196 -3.95 26.51 -29.17
C ARG A 196 -4.40 27.31 -27.95
N GLU A 197 -3.62 27.34 -26.90
CA GLU A 197 -3.89 28.09 -25.65
C GLU A 197 -3.69 29.61 -25.85
N MET A 198 -2.95 30.03 -26.87
CA MET A 198 -2.74 31.46 -27.23
C MET A 198 -3.86 32.08 -28.09
N LYS A 199 -4.83 31.27 -28.52
CA LYS A 199 -6.01 31.76 -29.20
C LYS A 199 -7.08 32.19 -28.23
#